data_1999728aab9e9c27869f46ce6770f382
#
_entry.id   1999728aab9e9c27869f46ce6770f382
#
_cell.length_a   1.000
_cell.length_b   1.000
_cell.length_c   1.000
_cell.angle_alpha   90.00
_cell.angle_beta   90.00
_cell.angle_gamma   90.00
#
_symmetry.space_group_name_H-M   'P 1'
#
loop_
_entity.id
_entity.type
_entity.pdbx_description
1 polymer ?
#
loop_
_entity_poly.entity_id
_entity_poly.type
_entity_poly.pdbx_seq_one_letter_code
_entity_poly.pdbx_strand_id
1 'polypeptide(L)'
;MTNSLELKSLTRREILRSASAAIAAAGLGKLAYAQAEKAAPAGEDKSKAFPEKFLWGCATAGYQVEGNNTNADLWMMEHLAGTIFKEPSGDACDHYHLYPQDISMLADLGFNTYRFSLEWSRIEPEEGFFSNAELDHYRRMLATCHEHHLTPMLTYSHFSLPRWFAIKGGWEQAKAADLYARFCEKATKHLGDLVGYASTMNEPDIPQLLNWINLPGVPGGLSVAQMMASGLEKVRKQVNAPEFSDLFMGDPKRTRDGLLAAHAKGKEAMKSVRPDMPVGFNLAMSDDQPAPEDSHLAEKRADVYGPWLEAAKHCDYLGVQTYSRSIVGKKDLPSAKGVEVTQTGMEFYPECVEHVVRYAAKETGVPIIVSENGIATQDDSRRVEYVQRAVTGLKRAIDDGLDVRGYIAWSLMDNFEWMSGYEPKYGMVAVDLKTQKRTIKPSAAILGNIARRNSL
;
A
#
# COMPACT_ATOMS: atom_id res chain seq x y z
N MET A 1 -35.86 -32.17 -28.98
CA MET A 1 -36.00 -32.74 -27.62
C MET A 1 -35.60 -31.66 -26.66
N THR A 2 -36.56 -30.93 -26.15
CA THR A 2 -36.43 -29.78 -25.25
C THR A 2 -36.50 -30.29 -23.81
N ASN A 3 -35.43 -30.18 -23.05
CA ASN A 3 -35.44 -30.43 -21.61
C ASN A 3 -35.73 -29.12 -20.89
N SER A 4 -36.94 -28.97 -20.41
CA SER A 4 -37.39 -27.95 -19.48
C SER A 4 -36.92 -28.32 -18.06
N LEU A 5 -36.06 -27.50 -17.45
CA LEU A 5 -35.75 -27.57 -16.02
C LEU A 5 -36.91 -26.95 -15.23
N GLU A 6 -37.68 -27.79 -14.54
CA GLU A 6 -38.69 -27.36 -13.56
C GLU A 6 -38.02 -26.71 -12.33
N LEU A 7 -38.32 -25.45 -12.13
CA LEU A 7 -38.04 -24.74 -10.87
C LEU A 7 -39.00 -25.28 -9.79
N LYS A 8 -38.50 -26.10 -8.86
CA LYS A 8 -39.23 -26.47 -7.65
C LYS A 8 -39.41 -25.23 -6.75
N SER A 9 -40.65 -24.83 -6.57
CA SER A 9 -41.04 -23.78 -5.63
C SER A 9 -40.72 -24.20 -4.19
N LEU A 10 -39.87 -23.44 -3.52
CA LEU A 10 -39.61 -23.61 -2.09
C LEU A 10 -40.88 -23.33 -1.28
N THR A 11 -41.20 -24.21 -0.35
CA THR A 11 -42.36 -24.06 0.52
C THR A 11 -42.12 -22.97 1.59
N ARG A 12 -43.23 -22.35 2.06
CA ARG A 12 -43.20 -21.32 3.13
C ARG A 12 -42.45 -21.77 4.39
N ARG A 13 -42.38 -23.08 4.64
CA ARG A 13 -41.67 -23.69 5.78
C ARG A 13 -40.13 -23.73 5.61
N GLU A 14 -39.67 -23.86 4.36
CA GLU A 14 -38.24 -23.83 4.02
C GLU A 14 -37.69 -22.40 4.05
N ILE A 15 -38.48 -21.41 3.64
CA ILE A 15 -38.15 -19.99 3.73
C ILE A 15 -38.05 -19.54 5.20
N LEU A 16 -38.98 -20.01 6.06
CA LEU A 16 -38.95 -19.71 7.49
C LEU A 16 -37.77 -20.36 8.24
N ARG A 17 -37.35 -21.56 7.82
CA ARG A 17 -36.16 -22.22 8.38
C ARG A 17 -34.85 -21.51 7.98
N SER A 18 -34.77 -21.03 6.74
CA SER A 18 -33.62 -20.25 6.26
C SER A 18 -33.52 -18.88 6.95
N ALA A 19 -34.66 -18.22 7.19
CA ALA A 19 -34.71 -16.95 7.94
C ALA A 19 -34.32 -17.12 9.42
N SER A 20 -34.75 -18.23 10.05
CA SER A 20 -34.40 -18.55 11.44
C SER A 20 -32.92 -18.87 11.63
N ALA A 21 -32.26 -19.51 10.65
CA ALA A 21 -30.82 -19.78 10.66
C ALA A 21 -29.99 -18.49 10.47
N ALA A 22 -30.46 -17.56 9.64
CA ALA A 22 -29.82 -16.26 9.43
C ALA A 22 -29.91 -15.36 10.70
N ILE A 23 -31.02 -15.40 11.42
CA ILE A 23 -31.21 -14.66 12.66
C ILE A 23 -30.35 -15.25 13.80
N ALA A 24 -30.20 -16.57 13.85
CA ALA A 24 -29.33 -17.24 14.82
C ALA A 24 -27.84 -16.94 14.57
N ALA A 25 -27.40 -16.86 13.31
CA ALA A 25 -26.02 -16.49 12.96
C ALA A 25 -25.71 -15.02 13.26
N ALA A 26 -26.67 -14.11 13.06
CA ALA A 26 -26.53 -12.70 13.43
C ALA A 26 -26.55 -12.48 14.97
N GLY A 27 -27.27 -13.34 15.70
CA GLY A 27 -27.30 -13.31 17.18
C GLY A 27 -25.99 -13.80 17.81
N LEU A 28 -25.35 -14.83 17.24
CA LEU A 28 -24.07 -15.35 17.71
C LEU A 28 -22.90 -14.38 17.45
N GLY A 29 -22.92 -13.64 16.34
CA GLY A 29 -21.94 -12.58 16.06
C GLY A 29 -22.00 -11.44 17.07
N LYS A 30 -23.21 -11.00 17.48
CA LYS A 30 -23.39 -9.97 18.51
C LYS A 30 -23.03 -10.45 19.92
N LEU A 31 -23.24 -11.74 20.24
CA LEU A 31 -22.85 -12.34 21.53
C LEU A 31 -21.34 -12.50 21.66
N ALA A 32 -20.63 -12.84 20.58
CA ALA A 32 -19.16 -12.90 20.56
C ALA A 32 -18.54 -11.49 20.72
N TYR A 33 -19.15 -10.48 20.11
CA TYR A 33 -18.73 -9.07 20.26
C TYR A 33 -18.99 -8.54 21.69
N ALA A 34 -20.14 -8.85 22.26
CA ALA A 34 -20.51 -8.42 23.63
C ALA A 34 -19.74 -9.16 24.74
N GLN A 35 -19.20 -10.37 24.48
CA GLN A 35 -18.34 -11.08 25.44
C GLN A 35 -16.90 -10.58 25.44
N ALA A 36 -16.42 -10.01 24.33
CA ALA A 36 -15.13 -9.34 24.26
C ALA A 36 -15.09 -8.01 25.06
N GLU A 37 -16.25 -7.37 25.21
CA GLU A 37 -16.39 -6.09 25.96
C GLU A 37 -16.38 -6.24 27.49
N LYS A 38 -16.54 -7.47 28.04
CA LYS A 38 -16.65 -7.71 29.47
C LYS A 38 -15.40 -8.23 30.18
N ALA A 39 -14.26 -8.29 29.49
CA ALA A 39 -12.98 -8.51 30.17
C ALA A 39 -12.57 -7.18 30.83
N ALA A 40 -12.77 -7.07 32.15
CA ALA A 40 -12.21 -5.98 32.93
C ALA A 40 -10.69 -5.89 32.70
N PRO A 41 -10.07 -4.69 32.64
CA PRO A 41 -8.64 -4.58 32.44
C PRO A 41 -7.90 -5.25 33.59
N ALA A 42 -7.27 -6.38 33.32
CA ALA A 42 -6.13 -6.83 34.10
C ALA A 42 -5.13 -5.68 34.08
N GLY A 43 -4.54 -5.31 35.20
CA GLY A 43 -3.65 -4.16 35.32
C GLY A 43 -2.66 -4.14 34.14
N GLU A 44 -2.58 -2.99 33.46
CA GLU A 44 -1.77 -2.82 32.27
C GLU A 44 -0.33 -3.24 32.56
N ASP A 45 0.10 -4.30 31.91
CA ASP A 45 1.50 -4.70 31.90
C ASP A 45 2.26 -3.70 31.01
N LYS A 46 2.82 -2.65 31.64
CA LYS A 46 3.51 -1.57 30.95
C LYS A 46 4.67 -2.05 30.06
N SER A 47 5.14 -3.28 30.28
CA SER A 47 6.18 -3.91 29.43
C SER A 47 5.67 -4.21 28.02
N LYS A 48 4.35 -4.27 27.80
CA LYS A 48 3.71 -4.56 26.52
C LYS A 48 3.18 -3.30 25.80
N ALA A 49 3.24 -2.12 26.44
CA ALA A 49 2.76 -0.88 25.88
C ALA A 49 3.69 -0.35 24.78
N PHE A 50 3.09 0.26 23.75
CA PHE A 50 3.79 1.02 22.73
C PHE A 50 3.98 2.48 23.16
N PRO A 51 4.85 3.26 22.49
CA PRO A 51 5.00 4.68 22.79
C PRO A 51 3.67 5.42 22.78
N GLU A 52 3.54 6.44 23.63
CA GLU A 52 2.41 7.36 23.56
C GLU A 52 2.34 8.01 22.17
N LYS A 53 1.15 8.15 21.60
CA LYS A 53 0.91 8.67 20.25
C LYS A 53 1.44 7.78 19.11
N PHE A 54 1.66 6.48 19.38
CA PHE A 54 2.01 5.54 18.33
C PHE A 54 0.91 5.47 17.26
N LEU A 55 1.29 5.54 15.99
CA LEU A 55 0.36 5.56 14.86
C LEU A 55 -0.06 4.12 14.53
N TRP A 56 -1.31 3.81 14.78
CA TRP A 56 -1.92 2.54 14.41
C TRP A 56 -2.90 2.76 13.26
N GLY A 57 -2.69 2.12 12.11
CA GLY A 57 -3.55 2.38 10.96
C GLY A 57 -3.62 1.27 9.95
N CYS A 58 -4.41 1.55 8.91
CA CYS A 58 -4.38 0.82 7.65
C CYS A 58 -4.12 1.79 6.50
N ALA A 59 -3.65 1.25 5.38
CA ALA A 59 -3.39 2.02 4.16
C ALA A 59 -4.32 1.65 3.01
N THR A 60 -4.47 2.58 2.08
CA THR A 60 -4.99 2.37 0.72
C THR A 60 -4.21 3.21 -0.28
N ALA A 61 -4.25 2.85 -1.56
CA ALA A 61 -3.78 3.70 -2.66
C ALA A 61 -4.97 4.08 -3.54
N GLY A 62 -5.06 5.34 -3.94
CA GLY A 62 -6.22 5.89 -4.66
C GLY A 62 -6.56 5.08 -5.90
N TYR A 63 -5.58 4.80 -6.76
CA TYR A 63 -5.81 4.01 -7.98
C TYR A 63 -6.41 2.62 -7.69
N GLN A 64 -6.00 1.98 -6.60
CA GLN A 64 -6.40 0.61 -6.25
C GLN A 64 -7.81 0.53 -5.65
N VAL A 65 -8.34 1.62 -5.08
CA VAL A 65 -9.61 1.58 -4.33
C VAL A 65 -10.67 2.54 -4.84
N GLU A 66 -10.31 3.67 -5.48
CA GLU A 66 -11.27 4.71 -5.85
C GLU A 66 -12.16 4.34 -7.03
N GLY A 67 -11.58 3.68 -8.04
CA GLY A 67 -12.26 3.33 -9.29
C GLY A 67 -12.25 4.43 -10.36
N ASN A 68 -12.36 4.01 -11.60
CA ASN A 68 -12.55 4.87 -12.79
C ASN A 68 -11.58 6.05 -12.91
N ASN A 69 -10.29 5.84 -12.61
CA ASN A 69 -9.27 6.87 -12.76
C ASN A 69 -8.77 6.95 -14.22
N THR A 70 -9.64 7.39 -15.11
CA THR A 70 -9.47 7.32 -16.57
C THR A 70 -8.34 8.18 -17.13
N ASN A 71 -7.85 9.15 -16.37
CA ASN A 71 -6.73 10.02 -16.76
C ASN A 71 -5.36 9.48 -16.34
N ALA A 72 -5.31 8.33 -15.65
CA ALA A 72 -4.06 7.71 -15.24
C ALA A 72 -3.39 6.96 -16.41
N ASP A 73 -2.07 6.87 -16.36
CA ASP A 73 -1.25 6.03 -17.24
C ASP A 73 -1.62 4.55 -17.09
N LEU A 74 -1.80 4.08 -15.87
CA LEU A 74 -2.18 2.69 -15.59
C LEU A 74 -3.54 2.34 -16.18
N TRP A 75 -4.53 3.26 -16.13
CA TRP A 75 -5.81 3.06 -16.81
C TRP A 75 -5.63 2.88 -18.31
N MET A 76 -4.81 3.72 -18.92
CA MET A 76 -4.48 3.58 -20.34
C MET A 76 -3.84 2.21 -20.60
N MET A 77 -2.88 1.79 -19.77
CA MET A 77 -2.13 0.56 -19.97
C MET A 77 -2.97 -0.71 -19.77
N GLU A 78 -3.87 -0.75 -18.80
CA GLU A 78 -4.73 -1.91 -18.56
C GLU A 78 -5.75 -2.16 -19.68
N HIS A 79 -6.02 -1.15 -20.53
CA HIS A 79 -6.92 -1.24 -21.68
C HIS A 79 -6.20 -1.46 -23.03
N LEU A 80 -4.88 -1.59 -23.05
CA LEU A 80 -4.14 -1.86 -24.29
C LEU A 80 -4.31 -3.31 -24.76
N ALA A 81 -4.27 -3.51 -26.07
CA ALA A 81 -4.29 -4.87 -26.63
C ALA A 81 -3.07 -5.68 -26.20
N GLY A 82 -3.32 -6.82 -25.54
CA GLY A 82 -2.29 -7.68 -24.97
C GLY A 82 -1.55 -7.03 -23.81
N THR A 83 -2.27 -6.32 -22.99
CA THR A 83 -1.82 -5.78 -21.71
C THR A 83 -1.28 -6.86 -20.79
N ILE A 84 -0.41 -6.48 -19.86
CA ILE A 84 0.11 -7.37 -18.79
C ILE A 84 -0.85 -7.45 -17.60
N PHE A 85 -1.86 -6.59 -17.54
CA PHE A 85 -2.86 -6.61 -16.47
C PHE A 85 -3.82 -7.78 -16.68
N LYS A 86 -4.08 -8.53 -15.62
CA LYS A 86 -4.98 -9.68 -15.64
C LYS A 86 -6.44 -9.29 -15.92
N GLU A 87 -6.83 -8.15 -15.38
CA GLU A 87 -8.14 -7.54 -15.51
C GLU A 87 -8.04 -6.02 -15.26
N PRO A 88 -8.99 -5.19 -15.75
CA PRO A 88 -8.98 -3.77 -15.48
C PRO A 88 -9.44 -3.44 -14.06
N SER A 89 -9.01 -2.28 -13.55
CA SER A 89 -9.39 -1.76 -12.22
C SER A 89 -10.89 -1.46 -12.11
N GLY A 90 -11.51 -0.94 -13.15
CA GLY A 90 -12.94 -0.63 -13.20
C GLY A 90 -13.39 0.29 -12.06
N ASP A 91 -14.51 -0.07 -11.41
CA ASP A 91 -15.05 0.66 -10.26
C ASP A 91 -14.24 0.44 -8.97
N ALA A 92 -13.30 -0.49 -8.97
CA ALA A 92 -12.50 -0.88 -7.82
C ALA A 92 -13.37 -1.14 -6.57
N CYS A 93 -13.04 -0.49 -5.45
CA CYS A 93 -13.83 -0.55 -4.22
C CYS A 93 -14.83 0.60 -4.12
N ASP A 94 -15.01 1.39 -5.16
CA ASP A 94 -15.84 2.62 -5.15
C ASP A 94 -15.54 3.54 -3.94
N HIS A 95 -14.28 3.52 -3.49
CA HIS A 95 -13.88 4.32 -2.34
C HIS A 95 -14.03 5.82 -2.59
N TYR A 96 -13.95 6.24 -3.86
CA TYR A 96 -14.19 7.65 -4.25
C TYR A 96 -15.53 8.17 -3.72
N HIS A 97 -16.59 7.35 -3.69
CA HIS A 97 -17.88 7.72 -3.14
C HIS A 97 -18.09 7.22 -1.70
N LEU A 98 -17.52 6.07 -1.36
CA LEU A 98 -17.77 5.36 -0.10
C LEU A 98 -16.74 5.69 1.00
N TYR A 99 -15.81 6.63 0.77
CA TYR A 99 -14.78 7.00 1.74
C TYR A 99 -15.34 7.39 3.14
N PRO A 100 -16.50 8.06 3.28
CA PRO A 100 -16.99 8.39 4.63
C PRO A 100 -17.28 7.14 5.46
N GLN A 101 -17.87 6.12 4.83
CA GLN A 101 -18.18 4.85 5.49
C GLN A 101 -16.91 4.05 5.79
N ASP A 102 -15.95 4.03 4.86
CA ASP A 102 -14.71 3.29 5.02
C ASP A 102 -13.81 3.92 6.09
N ILE A 103 -13.76 5.26 6.17
CA ILE A 103 -13.03 5.99 7.21
C ILE A 103 -13.69 5.80 8.60
N SER A 104 -15.02 5.90 8.66
CA SER A 104 -15.76 5.61 9.89
C SER A 104 -15.51 4.19 10.40
N MET A 105 -15.57 3.20 9.50
CA MET A 105 -15.30 1.80 9.81
C MET A 105 -13.88 1.60 10.35
N LEU A 106 -12.88 2.26 9.79
CA LEU A 106 -11.49 2.20 10.27
C LEU A 106 -11.37 2.72 11.71
N ALA A 107 -12.00 3.84 12.01
CA ALA A 107 -12.02 4.42 13.36
C ALA A 107 -12.76 3.50 14.36
N ASP A 108 -13.90 2.94 13.97
CA ASP A 108 -14.70 2.01 14.79
C ASP A 108 -13.92 0.73 15.12
N LEU A 109 -13.03 0.29 14.25
CA LEU A 109 -12.11 -0.81 14.50
C LEU A 109 -11.07 -0.50 15.59
N GLY A 110 -10.85 0.79 15.91
CA GLY A 110 -9.95 1.25 16.99
C GLY A 110 -8.61 1.77 16.51
N PHE A 111 -8.44 1.98 15.19
CA PHE A 111 -7.28 2.65 14.63
C PHE A 111 -7.31 4.15 14.89
N ASN A 112 -6.14 4.80 14.86
CA ASN A 112 -5.99 6.23 15.06
C ASN A 112 -5.34 6.95 13.86
N THR A 113 -5.05 6.21 12.79
CA THR A 113 -4.35 6.72 11.60
C THR A 113 -4.92 6.10 10.34
N TYR A 114 -5.10 6.91 9.31
CA TYR A 114 -5.43 6.45 7.96
C TYR A 114 -4.39 6.96 6.98
N ARG A 115 -3.69 6.02 6.29
CA ARG A 115 -2.77 6.34 5.20
C ARG A 115 -3.47 6.14 3.86
N PHE A 116 -3.49 7.18 3.01
CA PHE A 116 -4.03 7.09 1.65
C PHE A 116 -3.25 7.99 0.69
N SER A 117 -3.46 7.81 -0.61
CA SER A 117 -2.76 8.61 -1.61
C SER A 117 -3.67 9.57 -2.34
N LEU A 118 -3.07 10.65 -2.84
CA LEU A 118 -3.67 11.51 -3.86
C LEU A 118 -3.52 10.84 -5.23
N GLU A 119 -4.48 11.10 -6.11
CA GLU A 119 -4.36 10.79 -7.53
C GLU A 119 -4.03 12.06 -8.31
N TRP A 120 -2.74 12.21 -8.66
CA TRP A 120 -2.25 13.34 -9.44
C TRP A 120 -2.99 13.47 -10.77
N SER A 121 -3.31 12.34 -11.41
CA SER A 121 -4.08 12.25 -12.65
C SER A 121 -5.50 12.84 -12.57
N ARG A 122 -6.13 12.82 -11.37
CA ARG A 122 -7.42 13.47 -11.13
C ARG A 122 -7.24 14.97 -10.86
N ILE A 123 -6.27 15.31 -10.00
CA ILE A 123 -6.01 16.69 -9.57
C ILE A 123 -5.51 17.56 -10.72
N GLU A 124 -4.66 17.01 -11.60
CA GLU A 124 -4.11 17.69 -12.78
C GLU A 124 -4.33 16.83 -14.03
N PRO A 125 -5.58 16.75 -14.54
CA PRO A 125 -5.92 15.90 -15.68
C PRO A 125 -5.20 16.28 -16.98
N GLU A 126 -4.80 17.55 -17.12
CA GLU A 126 -3.98 18.10 -18.21
C GLU A 126 -2.91 18.99 -17.62
N GLU A 127 -1.73 19.05 -18.25
CA GLU A 127 -0.59 19.84 -17.74
C GLU A 127 -0.96 21.30 -17.48
N GLY A 128 -0.88 21.73 -16.21
CA GLY A 128 -1.16 23.07 -15.76
C GLY A 128 -2.63 23.35 -15.43
N PHE A 129 -3.54 22.42 -15.70
CA PHE A 129 -4.96 22.56 -15.39
C PHE A 129 -5.31 21.76 -14.14
N PHE A 130 -5.45 22.47 -13.02
CA PHE A 130 -5.77 21.85 -11.74
C PHE A 130 -7.26 21.87 -11.45
N SER A 131 -7.81 20.71 -11.10
CA SER A 131 -9.20 20.55 -10.69
C SER A 131 -9.37 20.90 -9.21
N ASN A 132 -10.03 22.03 -8.93
CA ASN A 132 -10.41 22.36 -7.56
C ASN A 132 -11.45 21.37 -7.01
N ALA A 133 -12.32 20.80 -7.85
CA ALA A 133 -13.30 19.81 -7.42
C ALA A 133 -12.63 18.54 -6.85
N GLU A 134 -11.55 18.08 -7.48
CA GLU A 134 -10.77 16.94 -6.99
C GLU A 134 -9.97 17.29 -5.73
N LEU A 135 -9.36 18.47 -5.68
CA LEU A 135 -8.72 18.95 -4.45
C LEU A 135 -9.71 19.05 -3.30
N ASP A 136 -10.93 19.57 -3.54
CA ASP A 136 -11.99 19.61 -2.53
C ASP A 136 -12.50 18.22 -2.14
N HIS A 137 -12.47 17.25 -3.06
CA HIS A 137 -12.76 15.86 -2.74
C HIS A 137 -11.78 15.31 -1.69
N TYR A 138 -10.47 15.41 -1.93
CA TYR A 138 -9.45 14.97 -0.96
C TYR A 138 -9.48 15.80 0.33
N ARG A 139 -9.82 17.08 0.26
CA ARG A 139 -10.04 17.90 1.46
C ARG A 139 -11.17 17.37 2.32
N ARG A 140 -12.29 16.92 1.71
CA ARG A 140 -13.38 16.27 2.44
C ARG A 140 -12.95 14.94 3.06
N MET A 141 -12.15 14.12 2.38
CA MET A 141 -11.60 12.89 2.95
C MET A 141 -10.74 13.18 4.18
N LEU A 142 -9.85 14.17 4.10
CA LEU A 142 -9.02 14.61 5.23
C LEU A 142 -9.88 15.13 6.40
N ALA A 143 -10.90 15.94 6.11
CA ALA A 143 -11.85 16.43 7.13
C ALA A 143 -12.58 15.26 7.82
N THR A 144 -13.05 14.28 7.05
CA THR A 144 -13.69 13.07 7.61
C THR A 144 -12.74 12.29 8.52
N CYS A 145 -11.44 12.21 8.20
CA CYS A 145 -10.46 11.62 9.11
C CYS A 145 -10.44 12.35 10.47
N HIS A 146 -10.41 13.69 10.45
CA HIS A 146 -10.43 14.49 11.68
C HIS A 146 -11.75 14.36 12.45
N GLU A 147 -12.89 14.31 11.78
CA GLU A 147 -14.19 14.04 12.39
C GLU A 147 -14.23 12.73 13.17
N HIS A 148 -13.50 11.74 12.68
CA HIS A 148 -13.33 10.42 13.30
C HIS A 148 -12.06 10.29 14.16
N HIS A 149 -11.37 11.38 14.48
CA HIS A 149 -10.16 11.41 15.31
C HIS A 149 -8.99 10.58 14.75
N LEU A 150 -8.95 10.38 13.43
CA LEU A 150 -7.84 9.73 12.74
C LEU A 150 -6.79 10.77 12.33
N THR A 151 -5.52 10.46 12.52
CA THR A 151 -4.41 11.21 11.96
C THR A 151 -4.27 10.88 10.47
N PRO A 152 -4.47 11.85 9.54
CA PRO A 152 -4.27 11.59 8.12
C PRO A 152 -2.78 11.49 7.77
N MET A 153 -2.37 10.40 7.13
CA MET A 153 -1.05 10.21 6.55
C MET A 153 -1.19 10.18 5.02
N LEU A 154 -0.78 11.26 4.35
CA LEU A 154 -1.06 11.49 2.94
C LEU A 154 0.15 11.17 2.05
N THR A 155 -0.01 10.29 1.07
CA THR A 155 0.99 9.98 0.05
C THR A 155 0.67 10.76 -1.22
N TYR A 156 1.59 11.58 -1.72
CA TYR A 156 1.34 12.46 -2.86
C TYR A 156 1.40 11.73 -4.22
N SER A 157 2.20 10.69 -4.32
CA SER A 157 2.26 9.83 -5.51
C SER A 157 2.37 8.36 -5.10
N HIS A 158 1.46 7.53 -5.62
CA HIS A 158 1.45 6.08 -5.39
C HIS A 158 1.31 5.34 -6.73
N PHE A 159 2.43 5.23 -7.44
CA PHE A 159 2.65 4.57 -8.74
C PHE A 159 1.95 5.24 -9.92
N SER A 160 0.64 5.47 -9.85
CA SER A 160 -0.13 6.08 -10.95
C SER A 160 0.34 7.50 -11.27
N LEU A 161 0.39 7.82 -12.55
CA LEU A 161 0.82 9.11 -13.08
C LEU A 161 -0.29 9.70 -13.95
N PRO A 162 -0.37 11.04 -14.09
CA PRO A 162 -1.18 11.64 -15.14
C PRO A 162 -0.74 11.12 -16.50
N ARG A 163 -1.70 10.71 -17.32
CA ARG A 163 -1.43 10.23 -18.67
C ARG A 163 -0.58 11.21 -19.48
N TRP A 164 -0.87 12.53 -19.37
CA TRP A 164 -0.08 13.55 -20.04
C TRP A 164 1.39 13.58 -19.61
N PHE A 165 1.67 13.26 -18.34
CA PHE A 165 3.03 13.20 -17.82
C PHE A 165 3.78 11.96 -18.32
N ALA A 166 3.12 10.79 -18.31
CA ALA A 166 3.70 9.55 -18.79
C ALA A 166 4.01 9.57 -20.29
N ILE A 167 3.12 10.08 -21.15
CA ILE A 167 3.34 10.18 -22.60
C ILE A 167 4.47 11.13 -22.99
N LYS A 168 4.88 12.03 -22.08
CA LYS A 168 6.00 12.99 -22.26
C LYS A 168 7.30 12.49 -21.64
N GLY A 169 7.40 11.21 -21.26
CA GLY A 169 8.60 10.60 -20.71
C GLY A 169 8.59 10.35 -19.21
N GLY A 170 7.46 10.55 -18.52
CA GLY A 170 7.31 10.23 -17.11
C GLY A 170 8.42 10.84 -16.23
N TRP A 171 8.98 10.00 -15.35
CA TRP A 171 10.07 10.44 -14.46
C TRP A 171 11.41 10.68 -15.18
N GLU A 172 11.58 10.21 -16.41
CA GLU A 172 12.81 10.36 -17.19
C GLU A 172 12.90 11.70 -17.93
N GLN A 173 11.80 12.45 -18.04
CA GLN A 173 11.81 13.75 -18.72
C GLN A 173 12.53 14.83 -17.89
N ALA A 174 13.24 15.73 -18.55
CA ALA A 174 14.05 16.76 -17.88
C ALA A 174 13.27 17.67 -16.91
N LYS A 175 11.96 17.84 -17.14
CA LYS A 175 11.07 18.68 -16.31
C LYS A 175 10.34 17.90 -15.21
N ALA A 176 10.56 16.59 -15.06
CA ALA A 176 9.80 15.74 -14.13
C ALA A 176 9.76 16.31 -12.71
N ALA A 177 10.91 16.68 -12.19
CA ALA A 177 11.03 17.20 -10.83
C ALA A 177 10.32 18.55 -10.63
N ASP A 178 10.36 19.45 -11.63
CA ASP A 178 9.68 20.76 -11.55
C ASP A 178 8.16 20.61 -11.64
N LEU A 179 7.67 19.73 -12.52
CA LEU A 179 6.26 19.43 -12.67
C LEU A 179 5.69 18.80 -11.40
N TYR A 180 6.43 17.87 -10.80
CA TYR A 180 6.05 17.23 -9.55
C TYR A 180 6.06 18.22 -8.38
N ALA A 181 7.08 19.07 -8.26
CA ALA A 181 7.14 20.11 -7.24
C ALA A 181 5.97 21.09 -7.34
N ARG A 182 5.58 21.49 -8.56
CA ARG A 182 4.38 22.31 -8.81
C ARG A 182 3.10 21.64 -8.32
N PHE A 183 2.94 20.33 -8.58
CA PHE A 183 1.83 19.55 -8.07
C PHE A 183 1.84 19.50 -6.54
N CYS A 184 2.99 19.19 -5.93
CA CYS A 184 3.16 19.16 -4.48
C CYS A 184 2.81 20.50 -3.82
N GLU A 185 3.29 21.60 -4.39
CA GLU A 185 2.98 22.95 -3.89
C GLU A 185 1.47 23.23 -3.96
N LYS A 186 0.85 22.96 -5.10
CA LYS A 186 -0.59 23.18 -5.31
C LYS A 186 -1.44 22.37 -4.35
N ALA A 187 -1.14 21.07 -4.22
CA ALA A 187 -1.86 20.18 -3.32
C ALA A 187 -1.66 20.60 -1.85
N THR A 188 -0.43 20.94 -1.44
CA THR A 188 -0.15 21.36 -0.06
C THR A 188 -0.82 22.67 0.28
N LYS A 189 -0.90 23.65 -0.64
CA LYS A 189 -1.64 24.90 -0.43
C LYS A 189 -3.13 24.68 -0.17
N HIS A 190 -3.71 23.62 -0.74
CA HIS A 190 -5.15 23.35 -0.62
C HIS A 190 -5.48 22.40 0.55
N LEU A 191 -4.58 21.47 0.87
CA LEU A 191 -4.83 20.35 1.77
C LEU A 191 -3.98 20.36 3.05
N GLY A 192 -2.84 21.05 3.01
CA GLY A 192 -1.76 20.87 3.98
C GLY A 192 -2.14 21.17 5.42
N ASP A 193 -3.11 22.05 5.67
CA ASP A 193 -3.63 22.36 7.02
C ASP A 193 -4.31 21.16 7.71
N LEU A 194 -4.77 20.18 6.94
CA LEU A 194 -5.42 18.97 7.43
C LEU A 194 -4.49 17.73 7.43
N VAL A 195 -3.28 17.82 6.86
CA VAL A 195 -2.36 16.68 6.78
C VAL A 195 -1.56 16.53 8.07
N GLY A 196 -1.59 15.34 8.67
CA GLY A 196 -0.78 15.00 9.83
C GLY A 196 0.65 14.59 9.47
N TYR A 197 0.80 13.72 8.48
CA TYR A 197 2.07 13.26 7.93
C TYR A 197 1.99 13.24 6.40
N ALA A 198 3.05 13.62 5.71
CA ALA A 198 3.12 13.58 4.26
C ALA A 198 4.26 12.68 3.77
N SER A 199 3.96 11.82 2.80
CA SER A 199 4.98 11.11 2.02
C SER A 199 4.99 11.68 0.61
N THR A 200 6.17 12.04 0.10
CA THR A 200 6.27 12.51 -1.28
C THR A 200 5.85 11.42 -2.25
N MET A 201 6.35 10.20 -2.07
CA MET A 201 6.04 9.09 -2.98
C MET A 201 6.10 7.74 -2.29
N ASN A 202 5.43 6.78 -2.90
CA ASN A 202 5.40 5.38 -2.51
C ASN A 202 6.42 4.59 -3.32
N GLU A 203 7.25 3.80 -2.64
CA GLU A 203 8.16 2.80 -3.21
C GLU A 203 8.91 3.25 -4.48
N PRO A 204 9.62 4.39 -4.43
CA PRO A 204 10.32 4.89 -5.61
C PRO A 204 11.53 4.02 -6.00
N ASP A 205 11.89 3.05 -5.19
CA ASP A 205 12.96 2.07 -5.40
C ASP A 205 12.51 0.83 -6.20
N ILE A 206 11.22 0.69 -6.49
CA ILE A 206 10.66 -0.44 -7.26
C ILE A 206 11.40 -0.68 -8.59
N PRO A 207 11.77 0.31 -9.40
CA PRO A 207 12.48 0.06 -10.65
C PRO A 207 13.79 -0.74 -10.45
N GLN A 208 14.55 -0.44 -9.40
CA GLN A 208 15.77 -1.17 -9.05
C GLN A 208 15.44 -2.53 -8.46
N LEU A 209 14.46 -2.60 -7.56
CA LEU A 209 14.04 -3.86 -6.92
C LEU A 209 13.60 -4.89 -7.96
N LEU A 210 12.78 -4.52 -8.93
CA LEU A 210 12.33 -5.40 -10.01
C LEU A 210 13.47 -5.92 -10.88
N ASN A 211 14.60 -5.23 -10.94
CA ASN A 211 15.80 -5.72 -11.63
C ASN A 211 16.49 -6.85 -10.86
N TRP A 212 16.29 -6.97 -9.56
CA TRP A 212 16.83 -8.06 -8.73
C TRP A 212 15.94 -9.30 -8.68
N ILE A 213 14.68 -9.20 -9.08
CA ILE A 213 13.71 -10.30 -9.08
C ILE A 213 13.73 -11.00 -10.44
N ASN A 214 14.10 -12.30 -10.45
CA ASN A 214 14.00 -13.13 -11.63
C ASN A 214 12.60 -13.71 -11.80
N LEU A 215 12.13 -13.77 -13.05
CA LEU A 215 10.90 -14.46 -13.39
C LEU A 215 11.10 -15.98 -13.28
N PRO A 216 10.26 -16.69 -12.50
CA PRO A 216 10.32 -18.13 -12.39
C PRO A 216 10.11 -18.81 -13.76
N GLY A 217 11.00 -19.77 -14.10
CA GLY A 217 10.85 -20.59 -15.31
C GLY A 217 11.20 -19.89 -16.64
N VAL A 218 11.71 -18.67 -16.61
CA VAL A 218 12.18 -17.98 -17.83
C VAL A 218 13.62 -18.38 -18.12
N PRO A 219 13.89 -19.02 -19.28
CA PRO A 219 15.25 -19.36 -19.69
C PRO A 219 16.11 -18.09 -19.81
N GLY A 220 17.34 -18.15 -19.30
CA GLY A 220 18.29 -17.04 -19.37
C GLY A 220 18.22 -16.03 -18.22
N GLY A 221 17.31 -16.21 -17.25
CA GLY A 221 17.29 -15.39 -16.04
C GLY A 221 16.90 -13.93 -16.25
N LEU A 222 15.94 -13.65 -17.15
CA LEU A 222 15.41 -12.30 -17.33
C LEU A 222 14.79 -11.80 -16.01
N SER A 223 15.17 -10.57 -15.61
CA SER A 223 14.52 -9.90 -14.48
C SER A 223 13.12 -9.40 -14.85
N VAL A 224 12.29 -9.16 -13.84
CA VAL A 224 10.97 -8.54 -14.05
C VAL A 224 11.10 -7.19 -14.75
N ALA A 225 12.09 -6.36 -14.38
CA ALA A 225 12.34 -5.08 -15.05
C ALA A 225 12.65 -5.24 -16.53
N GLN A 226 13.49 -6.23 -16.90
CA GLN A 226 13.82 -6.48 -18.31
C GLN A 226 12.60 -6.96 -19.10
N MET A 227 11.75 -7.80 -18.51
CA MET A 227 10.49 -8.21 -19.15
C MET A 227 9.59 -6.99 -19.41
N MET A 228 9.41 -6.14 -18.43
CA MET A 228 8.58 -4.92 -18.55
C MET A 228 9.13 -3.97 -19.61
N ALA A 229 10.44 -3.70 -19.59
CA ALA A 229 11.10 -2.87 -20.59
C ALA A 229 10.95 -3.42 -22.02
N SER A 230 10.90 -4.75 -22.21
CA SER A 230 10.66 -5.35 -23.50
C SER A 230 9.28 -5.03 -24.09
N GLY A 231 8.30 -4.70 -23.25
CA GLY A 231 6.96 -4.28 -23.65
C GLY A 231 6.84 -2.81 -24.01
N LEU A 232 7.81 -1.98 -23.62
CA LEU A 232 7.74 -0.51 -23.73
C LEU A 232 7.51 -0.02 -25.17
N GLU A 233 8.23 -0.56 -26.15
CA GLU A 233 8.09 -0.17 -27.55
C GLU A 233 6.72 -0.53 -28.12
N LYS A 234 6.11 -1.61 -27.66
CA LYS A 234 4.74 -1.97 -28.04
C LYS A 234 3.75 -0.96 -27.48
N VAL A 235 3.90 -0.56 -26.22
CA VAL A 235 3.08 0.46 -25.58
C VAL A 235 3.21 1.79 -26.32
N ARG A 236 4.43 2.28 -26.55
CA ARG A 236 4.72 3.51 -27.29
C ARG A 236 4.00 3.58 -28.63
N LYS A 237 4.04 2.48 -29.38
CA LYS A 237 3.34 2.38 -30.67
C LYS A 237 1.82 2.43 -30.52
N GLN A 238 1.25 1.71 -29.56
CA GLN A 238 -0.19 1.66 -29.37
C GLN A 238 -0.77 2.99 -28.89
N VAL A 239 -0.05 3.72 -28.03
CA VAL A 239 -0.49 5.02 -27.51
C VAL A 239 -0.04 6.20 -28.38
N ASN A 240 0.71 5.93 -29.47
CA ASN A 240 1.31 6.94 -30.34
C ASN A 240 2.13 8.00 -29.59
N ALA A 241 2.94 7.55 -28.61
CA ALA A 241 3.77 8.41 -27.78
C ALA A 241 5.20 7.81 -27.68
N PRO A 242 6.14 8.22 -28.55
CA PRO A 242 7.49 7.66 -28.60
C PRO A 242 8.30 7.88 -27.32
N GLU A 243 7.97 8.94 -26.59
CA GLU A 243 8.63 9.28 -25.32
C GLU A 243 7.98 8.62 -24.10
N PHE A 244 6.88 7.87 -24.27
CA PHE A 244 6.18 7.27 -23.13
C PHE A 244 7.15 6.53 -22.20
N SER A 245 7.04 6.81 -20.90
CA SER A 245 7.72 6.12 -19.82
C SER A 245 6.89 6.22 -18.55
N ASP A 246 6.93 5.18 -17.74
CA ASP A 246 6.29 5.13 -16.42
C ASP A 246 7.26 4.57 -15.37
N LEU A 247 6.78 4.30 -14.17
CA LEU A 247 7.58 3.76 -13.08
C LEU A 247 8.14 2.36 -13.40
N PHE A 248 7.39 1.53 -14.13
CA PHE A 248 7.66 0.11 -14.30
C PHE A 248 8.40 -0.24 -15.59
N MET A 249 8.21 0.55 -16.65
CA MET A 249 8.72 0.24 -18.00
C MET A 249 9.89 1.12 -18.42
N GLY A 250 10.17 2.20 -17.69
CA GLY A 250 11.29 3.10 -17.96
C GLY A 250 12.66 2.50 -17.75
N ASP A 251 13.71 3.23 -18.11
CA ASP A 251 15.08 2.90 -17.75
C ASP A 251 15.24 3.03 -16.22
N PRO A 252 15.56 1.94 -15.49
CA PRO A 252 15.57 1.98 -14.02
C PRO A 252 16.46 3.07 -13.43
N LYS A 253 17.63 3.34 -14.04
CA LYS A 253 18.56 4.34 -13.54
C LYS A 253 18.04 5.76 -13.78
N ARG A 254 17.57 6.06 -15.01
CA ARG A 254 17.03 7.38 -15.35
C ARG A 254 15.77 7.67 -14.54
N THR A 255 14.89 6.67 -14.40
CA THR A 255 13.68 6.76 -13.57
C THR A 255 14.04 7.06 -12.11
N ARG A 256 15.00 6.34 -11.51
CA ARG A 256 15.48 6.62 -10.15
C ARG A 256 16.02 8.03 -10.00
N ASP A 257 16.89 8.46 -10.93
CA ASP A 257 17.52 9.78 -10.86
C ASP A 257 16.46 10.90 -10.94
N GLY A 258 15.43 10.73 -11.80
CA GLY A 258 14.27 11.61 -11.89
C GLY A 258 13.41 11.61 -10.62
N LEU A 259 13.17 10.45 -10.04
CA LEU A 259 12.40 10.31 -8.78
C LEU A 259 13.14 10.94 -7.58
N LEU A 260 14.45 10.77 -7.47
CA LEU A 260 15.27 11.42 -6.42
C LEU A 260 15.18 12.95 -6.54
N ALA A 261 15.32 13.48 -7.74
CA ALA A 261 15.17 14.91 -7.99
C ALA A 261 13.75 15.41 -7.69
N ALA A 262 12.73 14.62 -8.06
CA ALA A 262 11.33 14.92 -7.80
C ALA A 262 11.01 14.88 -6.30
N HIS A 263 11.53 13.89 -5.56
CA HIS A 263 11.42 13.84 -4.11
C HIS A 263 12.00 15.10 -3.46
N ALA A 264 13.23 15.46 -3.80
CA ALA A 264 13.91 16.61 -3.21
C ALA A 264 13.12 17.92 -3.44
N LYS A 265 12.74 18.21 -4.70
CA LYS A 265 11.98 19.43 -5.04
C LYS A 265 10.55 19.39 -4.50
N GLY A 266 9.89 18.22 -4.52
CA GLY A 266 8.55 18.04 -3.96
C GLY A 266 8.52 18.31 -2.46
N LYS A 267 9.49 17.75 -1.70
CA LYS A 267 9.64 18.02 -0.27
C LYS A 267 9.89 19.50 0.02
N GLU A 268 10.79 20.15 -0.74
CA GLU A 268 11.04 21.59 -0.62
C GLU A 268 9.76 22.40 -0.85
N ALA A 269 9.00 22.08 -1.91
CA ALA A 269 7.73 22.72 -2.22
C ALA A 269 6.69 22.55 -1.11
N MET A 270 6.56 21.35 -0.53
CA MET A 270 5.67 21.09 0.62
C MET A 270 6.09 21.90 1.85
N LYS A 271 7.38 21.87 2.19
CA LYS A 271 7.93 22.59 3.35
C LYS A 271 7.87 24.12 3.20
N SER A 272 7.95 24.66 1.98
CA SER A 272 7.75 26.09 1.73
C SER A 272 6.35 26.58 2.06
N VAL A 273 5.34 25.71 1.89
CA VAL A 273 3.94 25.99 2.21
C VAL A 273 3.62 25.71 3.67
N ARG A 274 4.10 24.58 4.20
CA ARG A 274 3.85 24.14 5.57
C ARG A 274 5.14 23.59 6.22
N PRO A 275 5.95 24.46 6.81
CA PRO A 275 7.28 24.10 7.36
C PRO A 275 7.24 23.06 8.49
N ASP A 276 6.18 23.04 9.28
CA ASP A 276 5.96 22.15 10.44
C ASP A 276 5.44 20.76 10.07
N MET A 277 4.91 20.56 8.85
CA MET A 277 4.38 19.27 8.40
C MET A 277 5.50 18.24 8.29
N PRO A 278 5.42 17.08 8.99
CA PRO A 278 6.38 16.00 8.79
C PRO A 278 6.33 15.45 7.38
N VAL A 279 7.46 15.48 6.66
CA VAL A 279 7.57 14.99 5.28
C VAL A 279 8.63 13.91 5.18
N GLY A 280 8.25 12.74 4.67
CA GLY A 280 9.11 11.62 4.34
C GLY A 280 8.78 11.02 2.97
N PHE A 281 9.15 9.78 2.78
CA PHE A 281 8.74 8.92 1.67
C PHE A 281 8.77 7.46 2.13
N ASN A 282 8.28 6.52 1.32
CA ASN A 282 8.16 5.13 1.72
C ASN A 282 8.99 4.24 0.79
N LEU A 283 9.78 3.31 1.35
CA LEU A 283 10.59 2.35 0.60
C LEU A 283 10.02 0.93 0.66
N ALA A 284 10.04 0.24 -0.47
CA ALA A 284 9.86 -1.20 -0.55
C ALA A 284 11.13 -1.90 -0.07
N MET A 285 11.07 -2.55 1.08
CA MET A 285 12.25 -3.19 1.68
C MET A 285 11.96 -4.64 2.04
N SER A 286 12.82 -5.54 1.62
CA SER A 286 12.82 -6.93 2.10
C SER A 286 13.82 -7.11 3.23
N ASP A 287 13.61 -8.09 4.11
CA ASP A 287 14.69 -8.58 4.95
C ASP A 287 15.67 -9.36 4.07
N ASP A 288 16.61 -8.63 3.46
CA ASP A 288 17.61 -9.19 2.57
C ASP A 288 18.67 -9.95 3.36
N GLN A 289 18.75 -11.24 3.12
CA GLN A 289 19.70 -12.16 3.74
C GLN A 289 20.67 -12.72 2.70
N PRO A 290 21.95 -12.95 3.06
CA PRO A 290 22.92 -13.47 2.11
C PRO A 290 22.60 -14.90 1.72
N ALA A 291 22.71 -15.25 0.44
CA ALA A 291 22.76 -16.63 0.03
C ALA A 291 24.01 -17.31 0.62
N PRO A 292 23.96 -18.62 0.93
CA PRO A 292 25.12 -19.36 1.45
C PRO A 292 26.34 -19.30 0.54
N GLU A 293 26.10 -19.26 -0.77
CA GLU A 293 27.13 -19.18 -1.80
C GLU A 293 26.84 -18.00 -2.74
N ASP A 294 27.90 -17.34 -3.20
CA ASP A 294 27.86 -16.28 -4.23
C ASP A 294 26.83 -15.16 -3.91
N SER A 295 26.90 -14.62 -2.69
CA SER A 295 25.99 -13.55 -2.23
C SER A 295 26.40 -12.18 -2.74
N HIS A 296 25.47 -11.49 -3.38
CA HIS A 296 25.56 -10.09 -3.84
C HIS A 296 24.73 -9.13 -2.95
N LEU A 297 24.56 -9.47 -1.67
CA LEU A 297 23.75 -8.69 -0.73
C LEU A 297 24.18 -7.20 -0.67
N ALA A 298 25.48 -6.93 -0.58
CA ALA A 298 25.98 -5.57 -0.50
C ALA A 298 25.69 -4.77 -1.77
N GLU A 299 25.82 -5.42 -2.94
CA GLU A 299 25.51 -4.82 -4.24
C GLU A 299 24.02 -4.49 -4.36
N LYS A 300 23.13 -5.43 -3.97
CA LYS A 300 21.68 -5.20 -3.96
C LYS A 300 21.31 -4.02 -3.07
N ARG A 301 21.81 -4.00 -1.85
CA ARG A 301 21.51 -2.91 -0.91
C ARG A 301 22.01 -1.56 -1.40
N ALA A 302 23.18 -1.52 -2.01
CA ALA A 302 23.73 -0.31 -2.60
C ALA A 302 22.93 0.16 -3.83
N ASP A 303 22.48 -0.74 -4.69
CA ASP A 303 21.72 -0.43 -5.91
C ASP A 303 20.28 -0.03 -5.58
N VAL A 304 19.57 -0.82 -4.76
CA VAL A 304 18.14 -0.62 -4.48
C VAL A 304 17.92 0.47 -3.44
N TYR A 305 18.60 0.39 -2.30
CA TYR A 305 18.31 1.26 -1.15
C TYR A 305 19.30 2.41 -0.98
N GLY A 306 20.56 2.25 -1.38
CA GLY A 306 21.63 3.20 -1.04
C GLY A 306 21.29 4.67 -1.29
N PRO A 307 20.91 5.08 -2.51
CA PRO A 307 20.56 6.47 -2.81
C PRO A 307 19.36 6.99 -2.00
N TRP A 308 18.38 6.11 -1.73
CA TRP A 308 17.18 6.46 -0.98
C TRP A 308 17.43 6.58 0.52
N LEU A 309 18.25 5.68 1.10
CA LEU A 309 18.65 5.77 2.50
C LEU A 309 19.45 7.05 2.76
N GLU A 310 20.27 7.47 1.79
CA GLU A 310 20.95 8.77 1.87
C GLU A 310 19.96 9.95 1.82
N ALA A 311 18.99 9.92 0.91
CA ALA A 311 17.95 10.94 0.84
C ALA A 311 17.09 10.98 2.13
N ALA A 312 16.84 9.83 2.76
CA ALA A 312 16.04 9.71 3.98
C ALA A 312 16.69 10.44 5.18
N LYS A 313 18.00 10.55 5.25
CA LYS A 313 18.70 11.30 6.31
C LYS A 313 18.30 12.78 6.40
N HIS A 314 17.72 13.30 5.33
CA HIS A 314 17.23 14.67 5.23
C HIS A 314 15.72 14.80 5.37
N CYS A 315 15.01 13.72 5.76
CA CYS A 315 13.57 13.68 5.95
C CYS A 315 13.20 13.72 7.45
N ASP A 316 11.94 14.01 7.74
CA ASP A 316 11.45 14.01 9.11
C ASP A 316 11.18 12.57 9.62
N TYR A 317 11.03 11.62 8.70
CA TYR A 317 10.89 10.18 8.95
C TYR A 317 11.14 9.39 7.66
N LEU A 318 11.38 8.09 7.81
CA LEU A 318 11.36 7.12 6.72
C LEU A 318 10.20 6.14 6.91
N GLY A 319 9.36 5.99 5.89
CA GLY A 319 8.38 4.91 5.80
C GLY A 319 9.06 3.64 5.29
N VAL A 320 8.90 2.52 6.00
CA VAL A 320 9.33 1.21 5.52
C VAL A 320 8.13 0.34 5.18
N GLN A 321 8.21 -0.35 4.05
CA GLN A 321 7.18 -1.25 3.55
C GLN A 321 7.82 -2.62 3.34
N THR A 322 7.36 -3.61 4.11
CA THR A 322 8.01 -4.91 4.11
C THR A 322 6.98 -6.03 4.29
N TYR A 323 7.17 -7.11 3.56
CA TYR A 323 6.19 -8.21 3.51
C TYR A 323 6.83 -9.58 3.73
N SER A 324 8.14 -9.70 3.46
CA SER A 324 8.85 -10.96 3.54
C SER A 324 10.36 -10.75 3.59
N ARG A 325 11.11 -11.84 3.47
CA ARG A 325 12.55 -11.81 3.24
C ARG A 325 12.91 -12.14 1.80
N SER A 326 14.12 -11.78 1.41
CA SER A 326 14.77 -12.22 0.16
C SER A 326 16.10 -12.86 0.48
N ILE A 327 16.39 -14.01 -0.14
CA ILE A 327 17.71 -14.63 -0.08
C ILE A 327 18.49 -14.17 -1.31
N VAL A 328 19.55 -13.41 -1.10
CA VAL A 328 20.26 -12.68 -2.15
C VAL A 328 21.50 -13.42 -2.62
N GLY A 329 21.41 -14.04 -3.80
CA GLY A 329 22.55 -14.51 -4.60
C GLY A 329 22.96 -13.47 -5.63
N LYS A 330 23.27 -13.86 -6.87
CA LYS A 330 23.44 -12.92 -8.00
C LYS A 330 22.19 -12.10 -8.31
N LYS A 331 21.05 -12.68 -7.97
CA LYS A 331 19.70 -12.11 -7.94
C LYS A 331 18.97 -12.70 -6.74
N ASP A 332 17.77 -12.24 -6.47
CA ASP A 332 16.92 -12.84 -5.44
C ASP A 332 16.60 -14.30 -5.81
N LEU A 333 16.82 -15.18 -4.88
CA LEU A 333 16.53 -16.60 -5.06
C LEU A 333 15.03 -16.84 -4.81
N PRO A 334 14.41 -17.79 -5.51
CA PRO A 334 13.04 -18.20 -5.22
C PRO A 334 12.95 -18.78 -3.80
N SER A 335 11.77 -18.68 -3.20
CA SER A 335 11.50 -19.30 -1.89
C SER A 335 11.90 -20.78 -1.89
N ALA A 336 12.51 -21.24 -0.81
CA ALA A 336 12.99 -22.62 -0.69
C ALA A 336 11.81 -23.60 -0.82
N LYS A 337 12.08 -24.77 -1.38
CA LYS A 337 11.06 -25.81 -1.53
C LYS A 337 10.52 -26.24 -0.15
N GLY A 338 9.20 -26.21 0.01
CA GLY A 338 8.52 -26.65 1.22
C GLY A 338 8.31 -25.57 2.28
N VAL A 339 8.77 -24.34 2.06
CA VAL A 339 8.38 -23.21 2.91
C VAL A 339 6.96 -22.75 2.59
N GLU A 340 6.27 -22.21 3.59
CA GLU A 340 4.96 -21.62 3.39
C GLU A 340 5.09 -20.30 2.59
N VAL A 341 4.27 -20.16 1.55
CA VAL A 341 4.23 -18.95 0.71
C VAL A 341 2.83 -18.34 0.68
N THR A 342 2.77 -17.04 0.45
CA THR A 342 1.54 -16.26 0.31
C THR A 342 0.95 -16.42 -1.10
N GLN A 343 -0.22 -15.83 -1.38
CA GLN A 343 -0.83 -15.82 -2.73
C GLN A 343 0.07 -15.18 -3.79
N THR A 344 0.95 -14.26 -3.39
CA THR A 344 1.90 -13.59 -4.29
C THR A 344 3.24 -14.33 -4.42
N GLY A 345 3.37 -15.50 -3.79
CA GLY A 345 4.59 -16.33 -3.85
C GLY A 345 5.72 -15.91 -2.90
N MET A 346 5.52 -14.86 -2.12
CA MET A 346 6.46 -14.45 -1.06
C MET A 346 6.38 -15.44 0.12
N GLU A 347 7.51 -15.65 0.79
CA GLU A 347 7.56 -16.49 1.98
C GLU A 347 6.74 -15.88 3.12
N PHE A 348 6.03 -16.72 3.90
CA PHE A 348 5.38 -16.31 5.14
C PHE A 348 6.45 -16.02 6.20
N TYR A 349 6.85 -14.73 6.31
CA TYR A 349 8.00 -14.34 7.13
C TYR A 349 7.73 -12.99 7.86
N PRO A 350 6.92 -12.99 8.93
CA PRO A 350 6.56 -11.78 9.67
C PRO A 350 7.73 -11.12 10.40
N GLU A 351 8.82 -11.83 10.66
CA GLU A 351 10.05 -11.31 11.29
C GLU A 351 10.73 -10.21 10.45
N CYS A 352 10.40 -10.12 9.16
CA CYS A 352 10.92 -9.07 8.29
C CYS A 352 10.69 -7.66 8.85
N VAL A 353 9.59 -7.43 9.56
CA VAL A 353 9.28 -6.11 10.14
C VAL A 353 10.36 -5.67 11.13
N GLU A 354 10.74 -6.54 12.08
CA GLU A 354 11.78 -6.24 13.05
C GLU A 354 13.13 -5.98 12.35
N HIS A 355 13.52 -6.86 11.44
CA HIS A 355 14.83 -6.83 10.80
C HIS A 355 14.98 -5.61 9.89
N VAL A 356 13.96 -5.29 9.09
CA VAL A 356 13.97 -4.14 8.18
C VAL A 356 13.98 -2.82 8.96
N VAL A 357 13.16 -2.71 10.02
CA VAL A 357 13.14 -1.52 10.88
C VAL A 357 14.52 -1.27 11.52
N ARG A 358 15.17 -2.33 12.04
CA ARG A 358 16.53 -2.23 12.60
C ARG A 358 17.54 -1.78 11.54
N TYR A 359 17.46 -2.36 10.34
CA TYR A 359 18.34 -1.97 9.24
C TYR A 359 18.14 -0.52 8.84
N ALA A 360 16.90 -0.11 8.57
CA ALA A 360 16.57 1.25 8.15
C ALA A 360 16.98 2.31 9.21
N ALA A 361 16.67 2.05 10.48
CA ALA A 361 17.04 2.94 11.58
C ALA A 361 18.56 3.09 11.70
N LYS A 362 19.32 2.00 11.58
CA LYS A 362 20.79 2.01 11.62
C LYS A 362 21.39 2.83 10.48
N GLU A 363 20.88 2.69 9.26
CA GLU A 363 21.46 3.33 8.06
C GLU A 363 21.09 4.82 7.97
N THR A 364 19.94 5.23 8.52
CA THR A 364 19.44 6.60 8.33
C THR A 364 19.51 7.48 9.58
N GLY A 365 19.31 6.89 10.75
CA GLY A 365 19.22 7.62 12.02
C GLY A 365 17.96 8.47 12.19
N VAL A 366 16.98 8.38 11.25
CA VAL A 366 15.71 9.11 11.35
C VAL A 366 14.61 8.23 11.96
N PRO A 367 13.51 8.82 12.46
CA PRO A 367 12.35 8.08 12.92
C PRO A 367 11.80 7.15 11.83
N ILE A 368 11.38 5.94 12.20
CA ILE A 368 10.81 4.96 11.29
C ILE A 368 9.29 4.84 11.50
N ILE A 369 8.56 4.75 10.41
CA ILE A 369 7.15 4.32 10.40
C ILE A 369 7.05 3.09 9.51
N VAL A 370 6.53 1.97 10.04
CA VAL A 370 6.12 0.86 9.18
C VAL A 370 4.87 1.33 8.44
N SER A 371 5.06 1.82 7.22
CA SER A 371 4.02 2.46 6.42
C SER A 371 3.20 1.47 5.58
N GLU A 372 3.69 0.23 5.43
CA GLU A 372 2.94 -0.93 4.96
C GLU A 372 3.54 -2.23 5.49
N ASN A 373 2.66 -3.13 5.94
CA ASN A 373 2.98 -4.52 6.23
C ASN A 373 1.71 -5.37 6.19
N GLY A 374 1.81 -6.59 5.68
CA GLY A 374 0.68 -7.51 5.56
C GLY A 374 1.01 -8.74 4.73
N ILE A 375 0.00 -9.56 4.47
CA ILE A 375 0.11 -10.72 3.57
C ILE A 375 -1.10 -10.87 2.66
N ALA A 376 -0.87 -11.36 1.44
CA ALA A 376 -1.93 -11.82 0.56
C ALA A 376 -2.33 -13.25 0.94
N THR A 377 -3.54 -13.40 1.48
CA THR A 377 -4.10 -14.72 1.83
C THR A 377 -5.62 -14.70 1.88
N GLN A 378 -6.25 -15.79 1.47
CA GLN A 378 -7.68 -16.02 1.68
C GLN A 378 -7.98 -16.55 3.08
N ASP A 379 -7.00 -17.18 3.73
CA ASP A 379 -7.12 -17.68 5.10
C ASP A 379 -6.75 -16.58 6.11
N ASP A 380 -7.75 -15.93 6.67
CA ASP A 380 -7.53 -14.85 7.62
C ASP A 380 -6.87 -15.29 8.93
N SER A 381 -6.91 -16.58 9.28
CA SER A 381 -6.17 -17.09 10.44
C SER A 381 -4.66 -16.94 10.26
N ARG A 382 -4.17 -17.09 9.02
CA ARG A 382 -2.76 -16.86 8.69
C ARG A 382 -2.41 -15.37 8.79
N ARG A 383 -3.33 -14.46 8.37
CA ARG A 383 -3.12 -13.01 8.53
C ARG A 383 -3.08 -12.63 10.01
N VAL A 384 -3.95 -13.22 10.83
CA VAL A 384 -3.92 -13.02 12.29
C VAL A 384 -2.54 -13.39 12.86
N GLU A 385 -2.04 -14.59 12.56
CA GLU A 385 -0.73 -15.03 13.04
C GLU A 385 0.39 -14.12 12.55
N TYR A 386 0.36 -13.77 11.24
CA TYR A 386 1.37 -12.89 10.64
C TYR A 386 1.44 -11.54 11.37
N VAL A 387 0.30 -10.88 11.53
CA VAL A 387 0.21 -9.55 12.16
C VAL A 387 0.67 -9.59 13.61
N GLN A 388 0.24 -10.59 14.39
CA GLN A 388 0.64 -10.72 15.78
C GLN A 388 2.17 -10.90 15.93
N ARG A 389 2.79 -11.74 15.10
CA ARG A 389 4.24 -11.95 15.11
C ARG A 389 4.99 -10.71 14.63
N ALA A 390 4.52 -10.05 13.57
CA ALA A 390 5.10 -8.82 13.03
C ALA A 390 5.11 -7.69 14.09
N VAL A 391 3.95 -7.44 14.73
CA VAL A 391 3.82 -6.40 15.77
C VAL A 391 4.64 -6.76 17.03
N THR A 392 4.74 -8.03 17.38
CA THR A 392 5.62 -8.50 18.48
C THR A 392 7.09 -8.24 18.16
N GLY A 393 7.52 -8.50 16.91
CA GLY A 393 8.88 -8.17 16.47
C GLY A 393 9.16 -6.67 16.51
N LEU A 394 8.20 -5.87 16.05
CA LEU A 394 8.29 -4.41 16.08
C LEU A 394 8.43 -3.89 17.53
N LYS A 395 7.66 -4.48 18.48
CA LYS A 395 7.77 -4.11 19.89
C LYS A 395 9.17 -4.37 20.45
N ARG A 396 9.82 -5.50 20.09
CA ARG A 396 11.21 -5.76 20.50
C ARG A 396 12.18 -4.68 19.99
N ALA A 397 12.03 -4.24 18.73
CA ALA A 397 12.85 -3.17 18.19
C ALA A 397 12.67 -1.84 18.95
N ILE A 398 11.42 -1.52 19.33
CA ILE A 398 11.10 -0.35 20.16
C ILE A 398 11.72 -0.47 21.56
N ASP A 399 11.61 -1.65 22.20
CA ASP A 399 12.16 -1.89 23.54
C ASP A 399 13.69 -1.79 23.57
N ASP A 400 14.35 -2.08 22.45
CA ASP A 400 15.80 -1.88 22.27
C ASP A 400 16.16 -0.42 21.98
N GLY A 401 15.19 0.51 22.01
CA GLY A 401 15.41 1.96 21.93
C GLY A 401 15.32 2.57 20.53
N LEU A 402 14.81 1.85 19.54
CA LEU A 402 14.62 2.42 18.20
C LEU A 402 13.42 3.39 18.18
N ASP A 403 13.57 4.54 17.53
CA ASP A 403 12.49 5.52 17.32
C ASP A 403 11.55 5.04 16.20
N VAL A 404 10.60 4.17 16.58
CA VAL A 404 9.54 3.69 15.70
C VAL A 404 8.23 4.33 16.11
N ARG A 405 7.58 5.01 15.18
CA ARG A 405 6.43 5.87 15.47
C ARG A 405 5.09 5.33 15.00
N GLY A 406 5.06 4.24 14.25
CA GLY A 406 3.79 3.70 13.76
C GLY A 406 3.90 2.36 13.05
N TYR A 407 2.73 1.71 12.98
CA TYR A 407 2.49 0.50 12.19
C TYR A 407 1.19 0.65 11.41
N ILE A 408 1.30 0.63 10.08
CA ILE A 408 0.20 0.78 9.15
C ILE A 408 0.07 -0.53 8.36
N ALA A 409 -1.08 -1.19 8.49
CA ALA A 409 -1.32 -2.44 7.77
C ALA A 409 -1.66 -2.19 6.30
N TRP A 410 -1.10 -2.98 5.41
CA TRP A 410 -1.53 -3.11 4.03
C TRP A 410 -2.42 -4.32 3.88
N SER A 411 -3.69 -4.12 3.58
CA SER A 411 -4.41 -2.88 3.33
C SER A 411 -5.72 -2.85 4.12
N LEU A 412 -6.39 -1.70 4.15
CA LEU A 412 -7.72 -1.61 4.76
C LEU A 412 -8.71 -2.57 4.09
N MET A 413 -8.73 -2.62 2.77
CA MET A 413 -9.68 -3.40 1.98
C MET A 413 -8.98 -4.33 0.99
N ASP A 414 -9.59 -5.49 0.69
CA ASP A 414 -9.24 -6.24 -0.51
C ASP A 414 -9.48 -5.34 -1.73
N ASN A 415 -8.47 -5.12 -2.55
CA ASN A 415 -8.47 -4.11 -3.59
C ASN A 415 -7.83 -4.61 -4.89
N PHE A 416 -7.61 -3.72 -5.85
CA PHE A 416 -6.95 -4.00 -7.12
C PHE A 416 -5.43 -4.08 -6.95
N GLU A 417 -4.86 -5.29 -7.08
CA GLU A 417 -3.43 -5.55 -6.89
C GLU A 417 -2.65 -5.50 -8.22
N TRP A 418 -2.73 -4.35 -8.87
CA TRP A 418 -2.00 -3.99 -10.07
C TRP A 418 -2.14 -5.07 -11.18
N MET A 419 -1.03 -5.56 -11.75
CA MET A 419 -1.04 -6.59 -12.78
C MET A 419 -1.73 -7.90 -12.37
N SER A 420 -1.85 -8.18 -11.08
CA SER A 420 -2.52 -9.38 -10.55
C SER A 420 -4.04 -9.26 -10.45
N GLY A 421 -4.60 -8.07 -10.72
CA GLY A 421 -6.04 -7.82 -10.61
C GLY A 421 -6.56 -7.99 -9.19
N TYR A 422 -7.70 -8.61 -9.01
CA TYR A 422 -8.36 -8.77 -7.71
C TYR A 422 -8.11 -10.11 -7.01
N GLU A 423 -7.19 -10.93 -7.53
CA GLU A 423 -6.93 -12.26 -6.94
C GLU A 423 -6.22 -12.19 -5.57
N PRO A 424 -5.13 -11.43 -5.38
CA PRO A 424 -4.48 -11.33 -4.08
C PRO A 424 -5.37 -10.61 -3.05
N LYS A 425 -5.45 -11.15 -1.83
CA LYS A 425 -6.29 -10.63 -0.75
C LYS A 425 -5.45 -10.13 0.41
N TYR A 426 -5.11 -8.84 0.37
CA TYR A 426 -4.34 -8.17 1.42
C TYR A 426 -5.22 -7.53 2.50
N GLY A 427 -6.49 -7.23 2.16
CA GLY A 427 -7.37 -6.41 3.00
C GLY A 427 -7.64 -6.98 4.38
N MET A 428 -7.73 -6.11 5.37
CA MET A 428 -8.34 -6.36 6.68
C MET A 428 -9.87 -6.48 6.57
N VAL A 429 -10.43 -5.94 5.48
CA VAL A 429 -11.86 -5.96 5.15
C VAL A 429 -12.03 -6.56 3.76
N ALA A 430 -12.92 -7.54 3.63
CA ALA A 430 -13.29 -8.09 2.34
C ALA A 430 -14.29 -7.16 1.64
N VAL A 431 -14.15 -7.02 0.32
CA VAL A 431 -15.06 -6.25 -0.53
C VAL A 431 -15.71 -7.18 -1.56
N ASP A 432 -17.02 -7.18 -1.62
CA ASP A 432 -17.76 -7.77 -2.73
C ASP A 432 -17.87 -6.73 -3.86
N LEU A 433 -17.11 -6.90 -4.92
CA LEU A 433 -16.99 -5.92 -6.01
C LEU A 433 -18.31 -5.69 -6.77
N LYS A 434 -19.30 -6.58 -6.66
CA LYS A 434 -20.61 -6.42 -7.33
C LYS A 434 -21.58 -5.58 -6.51
N THR A 435 -21.54 -5.72 -5.19
CA THR A 435 -22.46 -5.05 -4.27
C THR A 435 -21.80 -3.96 -3.47
N GLN A 436 -20.51 -3.84 -3.56
CA GLN A 436 -19.65 -2.93 -2.77
C GLN A 436 -19.79 -3.14 -1.25
N LYS A 437 -20.26 -4.31 -0.82
CA LYS A 437 -20.41 -4.65 0.59
C LYS A 437 -19.04 -4.88 1.25
N ARG A 438 -18.81 -4.22 2.38
CA ARG A 438 -17.63 -4.43 3.24
C ARG A 438 -17.94 -5.50 4.27
N THR A 439 -16.99 -6.42 4.49
CA THR A 439 -17.06 -7.44 5.53
C THR A 439 -15.75 -7.48 6.32
N ILE A 440 -15.82 -7.06 7.59
CA ILE A 440 -14.66 -7.01 8.50
C ILE A 440 -14.16 -8.42 8.75
N LYS A 441 -12.85 -8.63 8.60
CA LYS A 441 -12.18 -9.90 8.89
C LYS A 441 -11.70 -9.96 10.34
N PRO A 442 -11.50 -11.15 10.94
CA PRO A 442 -10.98 -11.31 12.31
C PRO A 442 -9.65 -10.58 12.55
N SER A 443 -8.75 -10.57 11.58
CA SER A 443 -7.46 -9.87 11.68
C SER A 443 -7.61 -8.37 11.93
N ALA A 444 -8.62 -7.72 11.34
CA ALA A 444 -8.92 -6.32 11.59
C ALA A 444 -9.31 -6.05 13.04
N ALA A 445 -10.16 -6.91 13.62
CA ALA A 445 -10.59 -6.77 15.01
C ALA A 445 -9.41 -6.99 15.99
N ILE A 446 -8.52 -7.95 15.70
CA ILE A 446 -7.36 -8.26 16.54
C ILE A 446 -6.36 -7.08 16.52
N LEU A 447 -5.99 -6.58 15.34
CA LEU A 447 -5.06 -5.44 15.24
C LEU A 447 -5.70 -4.16 15.80
N GLY A 448 -6.99 -3.94 15.54
CA GLY A 448 -7.73 -2.81 16.10
C GLY A 448 -7.82 -2.84 17.63
N ASN A 449 -7.92 -4.02 18.25
CA ASN A 449 -7.85 -4.16 19.71
C ASN A 449 -6.45 -3.85 20.27
N ILE A 450 -5.38 -4.24 19.58
CA ILE A 450 -4.01 -3.85 19.94
C ILE A 450 -3.87 -2.33 19.85
N ALA A 451 -4.36 -1.72 18.77
CA ALA A 451 -4.34 -0.28 18.55
C ALA A 451 -5.08 0.49 19.65
N ARG A 452 -6.30 0.06 19.99
CA ARG A 452 -7.14 0.69 21.02
C ARG A 452 -6.50 0.65 22.41
N ARG A 453 -5.85 -0.45 22.75
CA ARG A 453 -5.12 -0.60 24.03
C ARG A 453 -3.73 0.00 24.00
N ASN A 454 -3.21 0.31 22.83
CA ASN A 454 -1.80 0.64 22.59
C ASN A 454 -0.83 -0.35 23.22
N SER A 455 -1.19 -1.62 23.24
CA SER A 455 -0.38 -2.70 23.84
C SER A 455 -0.68 -4.08 23.22
N LEU A 456 0.30 -4.99 23.30
CA LEU A 456 0.16 -6.39 22.90
C LEU A 456 -0.84 -7.15 23.78
#